data_d4cefe9b08a1e11c2bc7310b6e583beb
#
_entry.id   d4cefe9b08a1e11c2bc7310b6e583beb
#
_cell.length_a   1.000
_cell.length_b   1.000
_cell.length_c   1.000
_cell.angle_alpha   90.00
_cell.angle_beta   90.00
_cell.angle_gamma   90.00
#
_symmetry.space_group_name_H-M   'P 1'
#
loop_
_entity.id
_entity.type
_entity.pdbx_description
1 polymer ?
#
loop_
_entity_poly.entity_id
_entity_poly.type
_entity_poly.pdbx_seq_one_letter_code
_entity_poly.pdbx_strand_id
1 'polypeptide(L)'
;MLHYEKEYTVSGKLMVKETGEPLTIDGKEVKAEKTFVAEEADGSIILEFTFDSSALAGKKIVAFEDVTYEGISIGTHEDLTDEDQTISYPEIHTTAADQASGSKTMTLGSSVTLVDTVTYKGLTAGKTYVVKGTIMDKASGETIGVTAETTFTAEAADGSVEVTFTFDTTQLQGKTLVVFETMYDTQGNPIVDHSDLNDEDQTVSVSVQPVIPPVVTGDDSSPMPYVLSLLAALAAAVAVAAVLVRRKRKQA
;
A
#
# COMPACT_ATOMS: atom_id res chain seq x y z
N MET A 1 -12.49 -33.01 28.23
CA MET A 1 -13.96 -33.28 28.18
C MET A 1 -14.60 -32.49 29.30
N LEU A 2 -15.48 -31.54 28.97
CA LEU A 2 -16.19 -30.72 29.94
C LEU A 2 -17.28 -31.55 30.65
N HIS A 3 -17.62 -31.19 31.88
CA HIS A 3 -18.71 -31.83 32.61
C HIS A 3 -20.03 -31.11 32.32
N TYR A 4 -21.07 -31.86 32.07
CA TYR A 4 -22.43 -31.39 31.80
C TYR A 4 -22.95 -30.51 32.96
N GLU A 5 -23.67 -29.42 32.60
CA GLU A 5 -24.28 -28.47 33.54
C GLU A 5 -23.29 -27.78 34.51
N LYS A 6 -22.00 -27.76 34.21
CA LYS A 6 -21.00 -26.97 34.95
C LYS A 6 -20.72 -25.66 34.28
N GLU A 7 -20.47 -24.65 35.11
CA GLU A 7 -20.08 -23.32 34.66
C GLU A 7 -18.57 -23.24 34.48
N TYR A 8 -18.16 -22.71 33.33
CA TYR A 8 -16.76 -22.49 32.95
C TYR A 8 -16.56 -21.05 32.58
N THR A 9 -15.34 -20.56 32.69
CA THR A 9 -14.94 -19.27 32.19
C THR A 9 -13.86 -19.47 31.12
N VAL A 10 -14.07 -18.90 29.93
CA VAL A 10 -13.03 -18.74 28.92
C VAL A 10 -12.54 -17.32 28.96
N SER A 11 -11.23 -17.13 29.10
CA SER A 11 -10.55 -15.86 28.99
C SER A 11 -9.62 -15.87 27.79
N GLY A 12 -9.53 -14.75 27.08
CA GLY A 12 -8.66 -14.60 25.93
C GLY A 12 -7.84 -13.32 26.02
N LYS A 13 -6.67 -13.36 25.43
CA LYS A 13 -5.78 -12.22 25.20
C LYS A 13 -5.26 -12.25 23.78
N LEU A 14 -5.10 -11.06 23.18
CA LEU A 14 -4.48 -10.95 21.86
C LEU A 14 -2.99 -10.69 21.99
N MET A 15 -2.19 -11.39 21.17
CA MET A 15 -0.73 -11.30 21.15
C MET A 15 -0.28 -10.74 19.81
N VAL A 16 0.74 -9.90 19.79
CA VAL A 16 1.42 -9.46 18.57
C VAL A 16 2.34 -10.59 18.10
N LYS A 17 2.08 -11.18 16.92
CA LYS A 17 2.78 -12.39 16.45
C LYS A 17 4.29 -12.20 16.33
N GLU A 18 4.72 -11.03 15.87
CA GLU A 18 6.13 -10.72 15.60
C GLU A 18 6.97 -10.59 16.88
N THR A 19 6.36 -10.13 17.97
CA THR A 19 7.07 -9.87 19.24
C THR A 19 6.79 -10.89 20.32
N GLY A 20 5.64 -11.60 20.23
CA GLY A 20 5.14 -12.46 21.29
C GLY A 20 4.66 -11.71 22.53
N GLU A 21 4.51 -10.38 22.45
CA GLU A 21 4.03 -9.56 23.56
C GLU A 21 2.50 -9.38 23.47
N PRO A 22 1.81 -9.16 24.60
CA PRO A 22 0.39 -8.84 24.59
C PRO A 22 0.09 -7.60 23.78
N LEU A 23 -0.99 -7.66 22.96
CA LEU A 23 -1.48 -6.48 22.25
C LEU A 23 -2.01 -5.46 23.25
N THR A 24 -1.47 -4.25 23.19
CA THR A 24 -1.94 -3.11 24.00
C THR A 24 -2.47 -2.00 23.11
N ILE A 25 -3.68 -1.51 23.43
CA ILE A 25 -4.28 -0.32 22.83
C ILE A 25 -4.51 0.70 23.94
N ASP A 26 -4.03 1.92 23.76
CA ASP A 26 -4.06 2.98 24.78
C ASP A 26 -3.47 2.56 26.14
N GLY A 27 -2.41 1.75 26.10
CA GLY A 27 -1.72 1.24 27.29
C GLY A 27 -2.48 0.14 28.05
N LYS A 28 -3.56 -0.42 27.49
CA LYS A 28 -4.32 -1.52 28.08
C LYS A 28 -4.21 -2.75 27.19
N GLU A 29 -4.00 -3.91 27.82
CA GLU A 29 -4.04 -5.19 27.10
C GLU A 29 -5.44 -5.47 26.55
N VAL A 30 -5.50 -5.96 25.31
CA VAL A 30 -6.75 -6.39 24.68
C VAL A 30 -7.08 -7.80 25.16
N LYS A 31 -8.10 -7.87 26.02
CA LYS A 31 -8.59 -9.10 26.64
C LYS A 31 -10.10 -9.22 26.49
N ALA A 32 -10.58 -10.46 26.54
CA ALA A 32 -11.99 -10.78 26.61
C ALA A 32 -12.20 -11.94 27.60
N GLU A 33 -13.40 -12.02 28.18
CA GLU A 33 -13.77 -13.08 29.08
C GLU A 33 -15.25 -13.40 28.89
N LYS A 34 -15.59 -14.68 28.99
CA LYS A 34 -16.98 -15.14 28.89
C LYS A 34 -17.19 -16.36 29.77
N THR A 35 -18.22 -16.29 30.59
CA THR A 35 -18.71 -17.44 31.39
C THR A 35 -19.81 -18.17 30.63
N PHE A 36 -19.81 -19.49 30.65
CA PHE A 36 -20.78 -20.33 29.99
C PHE A 36 -21.03 -21.62 30.75
N VAL A 37 -22.20 -22.19 30.54
CA VAL A 37 -22.55 -23.53 31.07
C VAL A 37 -22.41 -24.54 29.93
N ALA A 38 -21.65 -25.59 30.14
CA ALA A 38 -21.50 -26.65 29.15
C ALA A 38 -22.78 -27.50 29.06
N GLU A 39 -23.45 -27.41 27.92
CA GLU A 39 -24.67 -28.20 27.66
C GLU A 39 -24.34 -29.62 27.16
N GLU A 40 -23.15 -29.79 26.58
CA GLU A 40 -22.61 -31.07 26.11
C GLU A 40 -21.13 -31.20 26.46
N ALA A 41 -20.58 -32.41 26.34
CA ALA A 41 -19.18 -32.68 26.63
C ALA A 41 -18.21 -32.02 25.62
N ASP A 42 -18.67 -31.85 24.39
CA ASP A 42 -17.95 -31.22 23.26
C ASP A 42 -18.80 -30.11 22.70
N GLY A 43 -18.20 -28.99 22.33
CA GLY A 43 -18.90 -27.84 21.75
C GLY A 43 -17.92 -26.70 21.40
N SER A 44 -18.50 -25.58 21.02
CA SER A 44 -17.75 -24.36 20.72
C SER A 44 -18.33 -23.16 21.44
N ILE A 45 -17.48 -22.21 21.78
CA ILE A 45 -17.86 -20.92 22.38
C ILE A 45 -17.22 -19.77 21.57
N ILE A 46 -18.00 -18.71 21.34
CA ILE A 46 -17.47 -17.51 20.70
C ILE A 46 -17.02 -16.55 21.77
N LEU A 47 -15.74 -16.15 21.72
CA LEU A 47 -15.15 -15.09 22.52
C LEU A 47 -14.92 -13.87 21.62
N GLU A 48 -15.48 -12.72 21.98
CA GLU A 48 -15.43 -11.50 21.17
C GLU A 48 -14.45 -10.49 21.74
N PHE A 49 -13.54 -9.99 20.89
CA PHE A 49 -12.62 -8.91 21.22
C PHE A 49 -13.04 -7.65 20.49
N THR A 50 -13.17 -6.53 21.23
CA THR A 50 -13.49 -5.22 20.65
C THR A 50 -12.38 -4.22 20.97
N PHE A 51 -11.76 -3.66 19.94
CA PHE A 51 -10.64 -2.72 20.09
C PHE A 51 -10.48 -1.88 18.81
N ASP A 52 -9.74 -0.76 18.91
CA ASP A 52 -9.34 0.05 17.75
C ASP A 52 -8.14 -0.60 17.05
N SER A 53 -8.32 -0.98 15.78
CA SER A 53 -7.29 -1.61 14.96
C SER A 53 -6.48 -0.63 14.10
N SER A 54 -6.72 0.68 14.17
CA SER A 54 -6.10 1.69 13.30
C SER A 54 -4.56 1.72 13.36
N ALA A 55 -3.96 1.28 14.48
CA ALA A 55 -2.50 1.21 14.66
C ALA A 55 -1.90 -0.17 14.33
N LEU A 56 -2.67 -1.09 13.73
CA LEU A 56 -2.24 -2.46 13.48
C LEU A 56 -1.80 -2.74 12.03
N ALA A 57 -1.80 -1.72 11.16
CA ALA A 57 -1.32 -1.87 9.79
C ALA A 57 0.06 -2.57 9.74
N GLY A 58 0.19 -3.58 8.88
CA GLY A 58 1.38 -4.42 8.74
C GLY A 58 1.62 -5.46 9.84
N LYS A 59 0.73 -5.60 10.83
CA LYS A 59 0.89 -6.53 11.96
C LYS A 59 0.03 -7.78 11.81
N LYS A 60 0.44 -8.82 12.54
CA LYS A 60 -0.34 -10.05 12.76
C LYS A 60 -0.63 -10.23 14.24
N ILE A 61 -1.87 -10.61 14.54
CA ILE A 61 -2.35 -10.83 15.91
C ILE A 61 -2.80 -12.27 16.06
N VAL A 62 -2.42 -12.89 17.17
CA VAL A 62 -2.81 -14.27 17.52
C VAL A 62 -3.64 -14.25 18.78
N ALA A 63 -4.76 -14.95 18.79
CA ALA A 63 -5.56 -15.12 20.00
C ALA A 63 -4.98 -16.25 20.85
N PHE A 64 -4.87 -16.02 22.15
CA PHE A 64 -4.54 -17.01 23.16
C PHE A 64 -5.71 -17.14 24.11
N GLU A 65 -6.14 -18.38 24.41
CA GLU A 65 -7.27 -18.65 25.26
C GLU A 65 -6.90 -19.59 26.42
N ASP A 66 -7.58 -19.38 27.55
CA ASP A 66 -7.54 -20.24 28.71
C ASP A 66 -8.96 -20.53 29.19
N VAL A 67 -9.27 -21.81 29.42
CA VAL A 67 -10.54 -22.24 29.99
C VAL A 67 -10.32 -22.64 31.44
N THR A 68 -11.10 -22.04 32.33
CA THR A 68 -11.04 -22.31 33.78
C THR A 68 -12.33 -22.93 34.31
N TYR A 69 -12.20 -23.78 35.31
CA TYR A 69 -13.28 -24.32 36.12
C TYR A 69 -12.96 -24.08 37.60
N GLU A 70 -13.88 -23.43 38.31
CA GLU A 70 -13.68 -23.06 39.74
C GLU A 70 -12.34 -22.30 39.97
N GLY A 71 -11.92 -21.47 38.97
CA GLY A 71 -10.68 -20.69 39.01
C GLY A 71 -9.41 -21.49 38.73
N ILE A 72 -9.51 -22.76 38.35
CA ILE A 72 -8.39 -23.61 37.97
C ILE A 72 -8.37 -23.72 36.42
N SER A 73 -7.23 -23.42 35.77
CA SER A 73 -7.05 -23.64 34.34
C SER A 73 -7.14 -25.15 34.04
N ILE A 74 -7.99 -25.49 33.08
CA ILE A 74 -8.24 -26.86 32.65
C ILE A 74 -7.89 -27.08 31.17
N GLY A 75 -7.57 -26.02 30.44
CA GLY A 75 -7.14 -26.08 29.04
C GLY A 75 -6.71 -24.73 28.54
N THR A 76 -5.56 -24.69 27.89
CA THR A 76 -5.01 -23.47 27.27
C THR A 76 -4.74 -23.73 25.80
N HIS A 77 -4.90 -22.68 25.00
CA HIS A 77 -4.41 -22.63 23.64
C HIS A 77 -3.54 -21.39 23.49
N GLU A 78 -2.21 -21.55 23.57
CA GLU A 78 -1.22 -20.48 23.53
C GLU A 78 -0.10 -20.84 22.54
N ASP A 79 -0.42 -20.74 21.22
CA ASP A 79 0.53 -21.03 20.14
C ASP A 79 0.62 -19.84 19.18
N LEU A 80 1.75 -19.11 19.21
CA LEU A 80 2.04 -17.99 18.30
C LEU A 80 2.15 -18.42 16.84
N THR A 81 2.31 -19.71 16.56
CA THR A 81 2.45 -20.22 15.19
C THR A 81 1.13 -20.68 14.58
N ASP A 82 0.05 -20.70 15.38
CA ASP A 82 -1.27 -21.12 14.90
C ASP A 82 -1.84 -20.12 13.89
N GLU A 83 -1.95 -20.55 12.62
CA GLU A 83 -2.48 -19.73 11.54
C GLU A 83 -4.02 -19.62 11.60
N ASP A 84 -4.71 -20.59 12.19
CA ASP A 84 -6.18 -20.56 12.33
C ASP A 84 -6.62 -19.54 13.38
N GLN A 85 -5.75 -19.20 14.33
CA GLN A 85 -5.95 -18.13 15.32
C GLN A 85 -5.28 -16.81 14.95
N THR A 86 -4.64 -16.74 13.78
CA THR A 86 -3.92 -15.55 13.35
C THR A 86 -4.81 -14.64 12.49
N ILE A 87 -4.91 -13.37 12.88
CA ILE A 87 -5.53 -12.29 12.09
C ILE A 87 -4.43 -11.38 11.57
N SER A 88 -4.39 -11.16 10.26
CA SER A 88 -3.47 -10.23 9.61
C SER A 88 -4.14 -8.88 9.35
N TYR A 89 -3.41 -7.81 9.60
CA TYR A 89 -3.76 -6.43 9.26
C TYR A 89 -2.77 -5.93 8.19
N PRO A 90 -3.01 -6.19 6.91
CA PRO A 90 -2.09 -5.80 5.86
C PRO A 90 -1.91 -4.29 5.76
N GLU A 91 -0.74 -3.88 5.23
CA GLU A 91 -0.41 -2.51 4.87
C GLU A 91 0.05 -2.49 3.42
N ILE A 92 -0.31 -1.46 2.67
CA ILE A 92 0.28 -1.16 1.36
C ILE A 92 0.83 0.26 1.33
N HIS A 93 1.93 0.44 0.61
CA HIS A 93 2.52 1.73 0.27
C HIS A 93 2.88 1.70 -1.21
N THR A 94 2.61 2.79 -1.94
CA THR A 94 2.71 2.77 -3.39
C THR A 94 3.60 3.89 -3.91
N THR A 95 4.23 3.67 -5.06
CA THR A 95 5.13 4.63 -5.69
C THR A 95 4.91 4.63 -7.19
N ALA A 96 4.28 5.69 -7.70
CA ALA A 96 3.99 5.87 -9.12
C ALA A 96 5.15 6.53 -9.88
N ALA A 97 5.44 6.06 -11.09
CA ALA A 97 6.45 6.63 -11.96
C ALA A 97 6.11 6.41 -13.45
N ASP A 98 6.61 7.31 -14.31
CA ASP A 98 6.61 7.09 -15.77
C ASP A 98 7.53 5.91 -16.11
N GLN A 99 7.00 4.90 -16.78
CA GLN A 99 7.75 3.67 -17.10
C GLN A 99 9.01 3.94 -17.92
N ALA A 100 8.93 4.86 -18.87
CA ALA A 100 10.02 5.11 -19.79
C ALA A 100 11.23 5.82 -19.15
N SER A 101 10.98 6.69 -18.18
CA SER A 101 12.02 7.53 -17.55
C SER A 101 12.28 7.20 -16.10
N GLY A 102 11.38 6.48 -15.43
CA GLY A 102 11.42 6.25 -13.98
C GLY A 102 11.18 7.54 -13.17
N SER A 103 10.71 8.61 -13.78
CA SER A 103 10.53 9.90 -13.13
C SER A 103 9.07 10.15 -12.71
N LYS A 104 8.87 11.17 -11.87
CA LYS A 104 7.54 11.66 -11.50
C LYS A 104 6.91 12.57 -12.57
N THR A 105 7.56 12.73 -13.72
CA THR A 105 7.04 13.54 -14.84
C THR A 105 6.82 12.65 -16.05
N MET A 106 5.56 12.50 -16.43
CA MET A 106 5.13 11.77 -17.62
C MET A 106 5.24 12.65 -18.87
N THR A 107 5.58 12.04 -20.00
CA THR A 107 5.57 12.72 -21.31
C THR A 107 4.15 12.84 -21.86
N LEU A 108 3.95 13.76 -22.83
CA LEU A 108 2.73 13.80 -23.63
C LEU A 108 2.79 12.74 -24.74
N GLY A 109 1.70 11.99 -24.90
CA GLY A 109 1.60 10.97 -25.94
C GLY A 109 0.25 10.26 -25.91
N SER A 110 -0.13 9.68 -27.06
CA SER A 110 -1.39 8.92 -27.19
C SER A 110 -1.36 7.56 -26.50
N SER A 111 -0.19 7.10 -26.07
CA SER A 111 0.00 5.84 -25.34
C SER A 111 1.23 5.98 -24.45
N VAL A 112 1.02 6.42 -23.22
CA VAL A 112 2.08 6.58 -22.21
C VAL A 112 1.79 5.60 -21.08
N THR A 113 2.82 5.00 -20.52
CA THR A 113 2.66 4.00 -19.45
C THR A 113 3.18 4.55 -18.12
N LEU A 114 2.31 4.53 -17.12
CA LEU A 114 2.63 4.73 -15.71
C LEU A 114 2.71 3.37 -15.03
N VAL A 115 3.75 3.15 -14.26
CA VAL A 115 3.88 1.99 -13.36
C VAL A 115 3.76 2.47 -11.94
N ASP A 116 2.89 1.83 -11.19
CA ASP A 116 2.80 2.00 -9.76
C ASP A 116 3.30 0.74 -9.05
N THR A 117 4.34 0.90 -8.23
CA THR A 117 4.92 -0.17 -7.43
C THR A 117 4.23 -0.19 -6.08
N VAL A 118 3.42 -1.21 -5.86
CA VAL A 118 2.70 -1.45 -4.60
C VAL A 118 3.54 -2.35 -3.71
N THR A 119 4.12 -1.79 -2.67
CA THR A 119 4.80 -2.52 -1.61
C THR A 119 3.77 -2.94 -0.57
N TYR A 120 3.79 -4.20 -0.16
CA TYR A 120 2.85 -4.74 0.83
C TYR A 120 3.57 -5.37 2.03
N LYS A 121 2.88 -5.36 3.18
CA LYS A 121 3.30 -6.06 4.40
C LYS A 121 2.13 -6.83 5.02
N GLY A 122 2.45 -7.92 5.72
CA GLY A 122 1.48 -8.68 6.49
C GLY A 122 0.53 -9.56 5.67
N LEU A 123 0.79 -9.79 4.39
CA LEU A 123 -0.01 -10.73 3.59
C LEU A 123 0.25 -12.19 4.00
N THR A 124 -0.63 -13.09 3.61
CA THR A 124 -0.43 -14.53 3.78
C THR A 124 0.30 -15.09 2.57
N ALA A 125 1.48 -15.66 2.78
CA ALA A 125 2.25 -16.32 1.72
C ALA A 125 1.44 -17.45 1.06
N GLY A 126 1.55 -17.57 -0.27
CA GLY A 126 0.81 -18.55 -1.07
C GLY A 126 -0.64 -18.17 -1.39
N LYS A 127 -1.20 -17.10 -0.79
CA LYS A 127 -2.53 -16.59 -1.16
C LYS A 127 -2.47 -15.64 -2.35
N THR A 128 -3.53 -15.68 -3.16
CA THR A 128 -3.70 -14.81 -4.32
C THR A 128 -4.52 -13.57 -3.94
N TYR A 129 -4.09 -12.41 -4.46
CA TYR A 129 -4.67 -11.09 -4.24
C TYR A 129 -4.85 -10.35 -5.55
N VAL A 130 -5.75 -9.36 -5.57
CA VAL A 130 -5.97 -8.46 -6.70
C VAL A 130 -5.76 -7.03 -6.22
N VAL A 131 -4.83 -6.30 -6.86
CA VAL A 131 -4.70 -4.85 -6.67
C VAL A 131 -5.41 -4.14 -7.81
N LYS A 132 -6.29 -3.21 -7.48
CA LYS A 132 -6.96 -2.33 -8.44
C LYS A 132 -6.53 -0.90 -8.20
N GLY A 133 -6.06 -0.26 -9.27
CA GLY A 133 -5.63 1.11 -9.25
C GLY A 133 -6.56 2.02 -10.05
N THR A 134 -6.67 3.27 -9.62
CA THR A 134 -7.45 4.34 -10.27
C THR A 134 -6.64 5.62 -10.28
N ILE A 135 -6.57 6.29 -11.45
CA ILE A 135 -5.88 7.57 -11.57
C ILE A 135 -6.85 8.72 -11.29
N MET A 136 -6.44 9.61 -10.36
CA MET A 136 -7.18 10.79 -9.93
C MET A 136 -6.52 12.06 -10.45
N ASP A 137 -7.30 13.08 -10.79
CA ASP A 137 -6.82 14.44 -10.99
C ASP A 137 -6.67 15.11 -9.62
N LYS A 138 -5.44 15.46 -9.23
CA LYS A 138 -5.14 16.05 -7.91
C LYS A 138 -5.92 17.34 -7.64
N ALA A 139 -6.17 18.15 -8.68
CA ALA A 139 -6.84 19.44 -8.51
C ALA A 139 -8.33 19.33 -8.23
N SER A 140 -9.02 18.37 -8.85
CA SER A 140 -10.46 18.15 -8.65
C SER A 140 -10.78 17.10 -7.60
N GLY A 141 -9.85 16.17 -7.33
CA GLY A 141 -10.10 14.99 -6.51
C GLY A 141 -11.00 13.95 -7.21
N GLU A 142 -11.22 14.09 -8.51
CA GLU A 142 -12.06 13.17 -9.29
C GLU A 142 -11.20 12.23 -10.15
N THR A 143 -11.74 11.04 -10.45
CA THR A 143 -11.06 10.12 -11.37
C THR A 143 -11.01 10.68 -12.79
N ILE A 144 -9.90 10.42 -13.48
CA ILE A 144 -9.80 10.69 -14.94
C ILE A 144 -10.35 9.54 -15.80
N GLY A 145 -10.96 8.51 -15.17
CA GLY A 145 -11.54 7.35 -15.87
C GLY A 145 -10.52 6.29 -16.30
N VAL A 146 -9.27 6.38 -15.83
CA VAL A 146 -8.23 5.37 -16.12
C VAL A 146 -8.07 4.47 -14.91
N THR A 147 -8.22 3.17 -15.14
CA THR A 147 -8.07 2.11 -14.11
C THR A 147 -7.18 1.00 -14.64
N ALA A 148 -6.54 0.28 -13.73
CA ALA A 148 -5.79 -0.94 -14.02
C ALA A 148 -5.94 -1.93 -12.87
N GLU A 149 -5.65 -3.21 -13.14
CA GLU A 149 -5.61 -4.22 -12.09
C GLU A 149 -4.49 -5.23 -12.33
N THR A 150 -3.95 -5.76 -11.24
CA THR A 150 -2.96 -6.84 -11.27
C THR A 150 -3.36 -7.91 -10.27
N THR A 151 -3.40 -9.16 -10.73
CA THR A 151 -3.58 -10.33 -9.85
C THR A 151 -2.21 -10.96 -9.60
N PHE A 152 -1.89 -11.25 -8.35
CA PHE A 152 -0.62 -11.86 -7.96
C PHE A 152 -0.81 -12.84 -6.79
N THR A 153 0.15 -13.74 -6.64
CA THR A 153 0.25 -14.61 -5.46
C THR A 153 1.39 -14.10 -4.60
N ALA A 154 1.13 -13.79 -3.33
CA ALA A 154 2.15 -13.31 -2.40
C ALA A 154 3.16 -14.45 -2.14
N GLU A 155 4.43 -14.26 -2.51
CA GLU A 155 5.49 -15.25 -2.25
C GLU A 155 5.92 -15.25 -0.77
N ALA A 156 5.79 -14.11 -0.11
CA ALA A 156 6.09 -13.90 1.31
C ALA A 156 5.08 -12.93 1.92
N ALA A 157 5.13 -12.76 3.24
CA ALA A 157 4.27 -11.80 3.95
C ALA A 157 4.51 -10.36 3.50
N ASP A 158 5.75 -10.03 3.15
CA ASP A 158 6.18 -8.73 2.68
C ASP A 158 6.76 -8.84 1.28
N GLY A 159 6.47 -7.87 0.43
CA GLY A 159 6.93 -7.86 -0.96
C GLY A 159 6.39 -6.69 -1.76
N SER A 160 6.42 -6.81 -3.08
CA SER A 160 5.88 -5.78 -3.97
C SER A 160 5.26 -6.38 -5.23
N VAL A 161 4.34 -5.63 -5.84
CA VAL A 161 3.72 -5.94 -7.12
C VAL A 161 3.57 -4.64 -7.92
N GLU A 162 3.59 -4.72 -9.25
CA GLU A 162 3.40 -3.56 -10.11
C GLU A 162 1.98 -3.53 -10.70
N VAL A 163 1.36 -2.36 -10.69
CA VAL A 163 0.13 -2.04 -11.41
C VAL A 163 0.49 -1.11 -12.57
N THR A 164 0.14 -1.50 -13.80
CA THR A 164 0.56 -0.79 -15.01
C THR A 164 -0.65 -0.14 -15.68
N PHE A 165 -0.58 1.18 -15.88
CA PHE A 165 -1.61 1.98 -16.55
C PHE A 165 -1.06 2.47 -17.90
N THR A 166 -1.77 2.19 -18.99
CA THR A 166 -1.42 2.74 -20.32
C THR A 166 -2.59 3.58 -20.81
N PHE A 167 -2.35 4.88 -21.06
CA PHE A 167 -3.39 5.83 -21.41
C PHE A 167 -2.86 7.01 -22.23
N ASP A 168 -3.80 7.79 -22.81
CA ASP A 168 -3.51 9.01 -23.57
C ASP A 168 -3.36 10.20 -22.62
N THR A 169 -2.18 10.82 -22.62
CA THR A 169 -1.86 12.00 -21.82
C THR A 169 -1.98 13.33 -22.58
N THR A 170 -2.36 13.31 -23.88
CA THR A 170 -2.35 14.52 -24.73
C THR A 170 -3.27 15.62 -24.24
N GLN A 171 -4.40 15.26 -23.58
CA GLN A 171 -5.35 16.20 -22.99
C GLN A 171 -5.08 16.50 -21.51
N LEU A 172 -4.01 15.92 -20.94
CA LEU A 172 -3.65 16.05 -19.53
C LEU A 172 -2.45 16.99 -19.31
N GLN A 173 -2.06 17.74 -20.32
CA GLN A 173 -0.91 18.66 -20.27
C GLN A 173 -0.96 19.57 -19.03
N GLY A 174 0.10 19.55 -18.22
CA GLY A 174 0.25 20.34 -17.00
C GLY A 174 -0.59 19.90 -15.82
N LYS A 175 -1.34 18.80 -15.95
CA LYS A 175 -2.06 18.21 -14.82
C LYS A 175 -1.13 17.47 -13.88
N THR A 176 -1.53 17.42 -12.62
CA THR A 176 -0.95 16.57 -11.60
C THR A 176 -1.93 15.44 -11.29
N LEU A 177 -1.46 14.22 -11.37
CA LEU A 177 -2.26 13.00 -11.17
C LEU A 177 -1.79 12.28 -9.92
N VAL A 178 -2.71 11.60 -9.24
CA VAL A 178 -2.42 10.76 -8.07
C VAL A 178 -3.03 9.39 -8.32
N VAL A 179 -2.29 8.34 -8.01
CA VAL A 179 -2.79 6.97 -8.16
C VAL A 179 -3.33 6.49 -6.83
N PHE A 180 -4.53 5.92 -6.82
CA PHE A 180 -5.16 5.29 -5.66
C PHE A 180 -5.23 3.80 -5.88
N GLU A 181 -4.86 2.99 -4.89
CA GLU A 181 -4.93 1.54 -4.95
C GLU A 181 -5.78 0.97 -3.83
N THR A 182 -6.49 -0.10 -4.17
CA THR A 182 -7.17 -0.96 -3.21
C THR A 182 -6.80 -2.42 -3.51
N MET A 183 -6.40 -3.14 -2.48
CA MET A 183 -6.12 -4.57 -2.56
C MET A 183 -7.35 -5.36 -2.12
N TYR A 184 -7.64 -6.44 -2.83
CA TYR A 184 -8.78 -7.32 -2.63
C TYR A 184 -8.33 -8.78 -2.47
N ASP A 185 -9.16 -9.56 -1.78
CA ASP A 185 -9.09 -11.03 -1.87
C ASP A 185 -9.68 -11.53 -3.20
N THR A 186 -9.60 -12.83 -3.44
CA THR A 186 -10.16 -13.47 -4.65
C THR A 186 -11.68 -13.51 -4.69
N GLN A 187 -12.37 -13.23 -3.59
CA GLN A 187 -13.82 -13.09 -3.50
C GLN A 187 -14.28 -11.66 -3.81
N GLY A 188 -13.35 -10.71 -3.95
CA GLY A 188 -13.64 -9.31 -4.21
C GLY A 188 -13.89 -8.47 -2.96
N ASN A 189 -13.56 -8.98 -1.77
CA ASN A 189 -13.62 -8.19 -0.54
C ASN A 189 -12.37 -7.29 -0.45
N PRO A 190 -12.52 -5.98 -0.15
CA PRO A 190 -11.39 -5.10 0.06
C PRO A 190 -10.65 -5.49 1.36
N ILE A 191 -9.32 -5.48 1.30
CA ILE A 191 -8.43 -5.83 2.42
C ILE A 191 -7.76 -4.58 2.98
N VAL A 192 -7.19 -3.76 2.10
CA VAL A 192 -6.46 -2.54 2.44
C VAL A 192 -6.45 -1.61 1.24
N ASP A 193 -6.44 -0.31 1.49
CA ASP A 193 -6.33 0.73 0.47
C ASP A 193 -5.23 1.74 0.79
N HIS A 194 -4.77 2.43 -0.25
CA HIS A 194 -3.90 3.59 -0.18
C HIS A 194 -4.47 4.68 -1.09
N SER A 195 -5.19 5.63 -0.49
CA SER A 195 -6.01 6.64 -1.19
C SER A 195 -5.81 8.03 -0.57
N ASP A 196 -4.59 8.57 -0.69
CA ASP A 196 -4.26 9.92 -0.22
C ASP A 196 -3.89 10.85 -1.39
N LEU A 197 -4.74 11.85 -1.66
CA LEU A 197 -4.50 12.88 -2.68
C LEU A 197 -3.22 13.70 -2.45
N ASN A 198 -2.69 13.71 -1.22
CA ASN A 198 -1.51 14.49 -0.87
C ASN A 198 -0.23 13.68 -0.87
N ASP A 199 -0.32 12.37 -1.06
CA ASP A 199 0.86 11.51 -1.12
C ASP A 199 1.73 11.87 -2.34
N GLU A 200 2.99 12.28 -2.07
CA GLU A 200 3.94 12.66 -3.10
C GLU A 200 4.50 11.44 -3.84
N ASP A 201 4.56 10.28 -3.18
CA ASP A 201 5.02 9.04 -3.79
C ASP A 201 4.01 8.47 -4.79
N GLN A 202 2.72 8.75 -4.62
CA GLN A 202 1.65 8.43 -5.56
C GLN A 202 1.42 9.52 -6.62
N THR A 203 2.10 10.66 -6.52
CA THR A 203 1.86 11.82 -7.36
C THR A 203 2.81 11.84 -8.57
N VAL A 204 2.25 12.04 -9.77
CA VAL A 204 2.98 12.29 -11.01
C VAL A 204 2.45 13.54 -11.69
N SER A 205 3.31 14.26 -12.44
CA SER A 205 2.92 15.40 -13.26
C SER A 205 2.97 15.04 -14.74
N VAL A 206 2.09 15.62 -15.56
CA VAL A 206 2.16 15.50 -17.01
C VAL A 206 2.88 16.71 -17.56
N SER A 207 3.92 16.49 -18.40
CA SER A 207 4.76 17.54 -18.94
C SER A 207 3.95 18.59 -19.73
N VAL A 208 4.44 19.82 -19.73
CA VAL A 208 3.93 20.87 -20.61
C VAL A 208 4.78 20.92 -21.87
N GLN A 209 4.15 21.02 -23.05
CA GLN A 209 4.91 21.32 -24.27
C GLN A 209 5.47 22.75 -24.17
N PRO A 210 6.76 22.94 -24.43
CA PRO A 210 7.28 24.31 -24.57
C PRO A 210 6.51 25.02 -25.68
N VAL A 211 5.93 26.16 -25.35
CA VAL A 211 5.33 27.04 -26.36
C VAL A 211 6.50 27.59 -27.17
N ILE A 212 6.74 27.04 -28.34
CA ILE A 212 7.64 27.64 -29.30
C ILE A 212 6.89 28.85 -29.89
N PRO A 213 7.31 30.10 -29.60
CA PRO A 213 6.64 31.26 -30.16
C PRO A 213 6.69 31.15 -31.71
N PRO A 214 5.62 31.54 -32.41
CA PRO A 214 5.63 31.51 -33.88
C PRO A 214 6.84 32.31 -34.39
N VAL A 215 7.64 31.70 -35.26
CA VAL A 215 8.72 32.40 -35.93
C VAL A 215 8.04 33.45 -36.79
N VAL A 216 8.21 34.72 -36.42
CA VAL A 216 7.76 35.83 -37.26
C VAL A 216 8.61 35.81 -38.54
N THR A 217 8.08 35.17 -39.57
CA THR A 217 8.70 35.15 -40.89
C THR A 217 8.51 36.53 -41.51
N GLY A 218 9.49 37.37 -41.33
CA GLY A 218 9.48 38.76 -41.87
C GLY A 218 10.62 39.63 -41.36
N ASP A 219 11.43 39.10 -40.45
CA ASP A 219 12.65 39.79 -40.02
C ASP A 219 13.87 38.99 -40.53
N ASP A 220 14.80 39.67 -41.18
CA ASP A 220 16.05 39.10 -41.73
C ASP A 220 17.04 38.64 -40.64
N SER A 221 16.58 38.52 -39.40
CA SER A 221 17.37 37.97 -38.29
C SER A 221 17.46 36.46 -38.40
N SER A 222 18.65 35.97 -38.70
CA SER A 222 18.98 34.54 -38.75
C SER A 222 18.56 33.85 -37.48
N PRO A 223 17.81 32.71 -37.52
CA PRO A 223 17.44 31.93 -36.32
C PRO A 223 18.64 31.27 -35.63
N MET A 224 19.83 31.34 -36.22
CA MET A 224 21.06 30.74 -35.72
C MET A 224 21.45 31.14 -34.28
N PRO A 225 21.31 32.41 -33.83
CA PRO A 225 21.66 32.74 -32.44
C PRO A 225 20.76 32.08 -31.40
N TYR A 226 19.47 31.82 -31.73
CA TYR A 226 18.54 31.17 -30.81
C TYR A 226 18.77 29.67 -30.74
N VAL A 227 19.10 29.01 -31.84
CA VAL A 227 19.47 27.60 -31.88
C VAL A 227 20.77 27.35 -31.11
N LEU A 228 21.75 28.25 -31.27
CA LEU A 228 23.02 28.18 -30.54
C LEU A 228 22.84 28.41 -29.03
N SER A 229 21.93 29.31 -28.61
CA SER A 229 21.67 29.54 -27.20
C SER A 229 20.92 28.36 -26.56
N LEU A 230 20.00 27.70 -27.27
CA LEU A 230 19.32 26.50 -26.80
C LEU A 230 20.27 25.32 -26.64
N LEU A 231 21.16 25.11 -27.66
CA LEU A 231 22.19 24.06 -27.58
C LEU A 231 23.21 24.32 -26.45
N ALA A 232 23.55 25.58 -26.20
CA ALA A 232 24.43 25.96 -25.11
C ALA A 232 23.79 25.72 -23.72
N ALA A 233 22.47 25.99 -23.59
CA ALA A 233 21.74 25.72 -22.36
C ALA A 233 21.61 24.22 -22.11
N LEU A 234 21.36 23.39 -23.11
CA LEU A 234 21.31 21.93 -23.00
C LEU A 234 22.69 21.37 -22.62
N ALA A 235 23.77 21.86 -23.24
CA ALA A 235 25.13 21.44 -22.89
C ALA A 235 25.53 21.81 -21.47
N ALA A 236 25.10 22.98 -20.96
CA ALA A 236 25.32 23.41 -19.61
C ALA A 236 24.57 22.54 -18.60
N ALA A 237 23.32 22.16 -18.88
CA ALA A 237 22.52 21.28 -18.03
C ALA A 237 23.14 19.88 -17.93
N VAL A 238 23.61 19.31 -19.06
CA VAL A 238 24.31 18.01 -19.06
C VAL A 238 25.64 18.09 -18.29
N ALA A 239 26.39 19.19 -18.41
CA ALA A 239 27.64 19.38 -17.68
C ALA A 239 27.41 19.47 -16.16
N VAL A 240 26.36 20.18 -15.73
CA VAL A 240 25.99 20.28 -14.30
C VAL A 240 25.60 18.91 -13.74
N ALA A 241 24.77 18.15 -14.48
CA ALA A 241 24.38 16.79 -14.09
C ALA A 241 25.61 15.87 -13.96
N ALA A 242 26.56 15.92 -14.91
CA ALA A 242 27.78 15.13 -14.87
C ALA A 242 28.69 15.48 -13.68
N VAL A 243 28.77 16.78 -13.30
CA VAL A 243 29.53 17.23 -12.13
C VAL A 243 28.89 16.76 -10.82
N LEU A 244 27.54 16.79 -10.72
CA LEU A 244 26.82 16.33 -9.54
C LEU A 244 26.98 14.81 -9.33
N VAL A 245 26.90 14.02 -10.41
CA VAL A 245 27.14 12.56 -10.37
C VAL A 245 28.58 12.26 -9.96
N ARG A 246 29.57 12.98 -10.46
CA ARG A 246 30.98 12.82 -10.07
C ARG A 246 31.24 13.20 -8.61
N ARG A 247 30.57 14.22 -8.07
CA ARG A 247 30.68 14.61 -6.64
C ARG A 247 30.09 13.54 -5.73
N LYS A 248 28.93 12.95 -6.06
CA LYS A 248 28.35 11.84 -5.27
C LYS A 248 29.23 10.58 -5.27
N ARG A 249 29.93 10.26 -6.38
CA ARG A 249 30.86 9.12 -6.44
C ARG A 249 32.18 9.32 -5.69
N LYS A 250 32.55 10.54 -5.29
CA LYS A 250 33.74 10.82 -4.49
C LYS A 250 33.47 10.88 -2.99
N GLN A 251 32.18 10.83 -2.57
CA GLN A 251 31.76 10.85 -1.17
C GLN A 251 31.24 9.48 -0.68
N ALA A 252 31.21 8.46 -1.55
CA ALA A 252 30.98 7.06 -1.25
C ALA A 252 32.31 6.29 -1.40
#